data_fd521ec6637744b2a2613029759cf502
#
_entry.id   fd521ec6637744b2a2613029759cf502
#
_cell.length_a   1.000
_cell.length_b   1.000
_cell.length_c   1.000
_cell.angle_alpha   90.00
_cell.angle_beta   90.00
_cell.angle_gamma   90.00
#
_symmetry.space_group_name_H-M   'P 1'
#
loop_
_entity.id
_entity.type
_entity.pdbx_description
1 polymer ?
#
loop_
_entity_poly.entity_id
_entity_poly.type
_entity_poly.pdbx_seq_one_letter_code
_entity_poly.pdbx_strand_id
1 'polypeptide(L)'
;DEPAEAVIDAYRAAAEHSDAFVEANSLATPPAQPERWWADVGMSFPDLRSVLVHVLVETAVHAGQLDATRELLDGKQYIVL
;
A
#
# COMPACT_ATOMS: atom_id res chain seq x y z
N ASP A 1 22.47 -9.13 -6.81
CA ASP A 1 21.27 -8.46 -7.28
C ASP A 1 20.18 -9.48 -7.64
N GLU A 2 18.97 -9.24 -7.20
CA GLU A 2 17.84 -10.06 -7.57
C GLU A 2 17.36 -9.73 -8.97
N PRO A 3 17.07 -10.71 -9.82
CA PRO A 3 16.46 -10.43 -11.11
C PRO A 3 15.07 -9.79 -10.93
N ALA A 4 14.69 -8.94 -11.88
CA ALA A 4 13.41 -8.23 -11.85
C ALA A 4 12.22 -9.20 -11.71
N GLU A 5 12.31 -10.36 -12.34
CA GLU A 5 11.27 -11.38 -12.26
C GLU A 5 11.04 -11.89 -10.83
N ALA A 6 12.12 -12.09 -10.06
CA ALA A 6 12.02 -12.53 -8.67
C ALA A 6 11.35 -11.47 -7.80
N VAL A 7 11.63 -10.19 -8.04
CA VAL A 7 10.99 -9.08 -7.32
C VAL A 7 9.49 -9.02 -7.64
N ILE A 8 9.13 -9.17 -8.91
CA ILE A 8 7.73 -9.16 -9.36
C ILE A 8 6.97 -10.35 -8.76
N ASP A 9 7.58 -11.54 -8.76
CA ASP A 9 6.97 -12.73 -8.19
C ASP A 9 6.76 -12.58 -6.68
N ALA A 10 7.72 -12.02 -5.97
CA ALA A 10 7.59 -11.75 -4.54
C ALA A 10 6.44 -10.75 -4.27
N TYR A 11 6.32 -9.72 -5.09
CA TYR A 11 5.21 -8.76 -4.99
C TYR A 11 3.86 -9.43 -5.21
N ARG A 12 3.74 -10.26 -6.24
CA ARG A 12 2.49 -10.99 -6.53
C ARG A 12 2.10 -11.92 -5.39
N ALA A 13 3.06 -12.64 -4.84
CA ALA A 13 2.82 -13.54 -3.70
C ALA A 13 2.34 -12.76 -2.48
N ALA A 14 2.94 -11.60 -2.20
CA ALA A 14 2.52 -10.74 -1.10
C ALA A 14 1.11 -10.18 -1.32
N ALA A 15 0.78 -9.79 -2.55
CA ALA A 15 -0.55 -9.30 -2.90
C ALA A 15 -1.63 -10.39 -2.73
N GLU A 16 -1.35 -11.61 -3.18
CA GLU A 16 -2.25 -12.74 -3.01
C GLU A 16 -2.49 -13.05 -1.53
N HIS A 17 -1.45 -13.02 -0.72
CA HIS A 17 -1.57 -13.22 0.72
C HIS A 17 -2.43 -12.14 1.37
N SER A 18 -2.21 -10.89 1.02
CA SER A 18 -3.00 -9.75 1.54
C SER A 18 -4.47 -9.85 1.12
N ASP A 19 -4.73 -10.20 -0.13
CA ASP A 19 -6.10 -10.35 -0.64
C ASP A 19 -6.85 -11.46 0.10
N ALA A 20 -6.19 -12.60 0.31
CA ALA A 20 -6.77 -13.71 1.06
C ALA A 20 -7.10 -13.32 2.50
N PHE A 21 -6.21 -12.55 3.14
CA PHE A 21 -6.45 -12.05 4.50
C PHE A 21 -7.65 -11.12 4.54
N VAL A 22 -7.76 -10.19 3.61
CA VAL A 22 -8.87 -9.24 3.55
C VAL A 22 -10.19 -9.97 3.32
N GLU A 23 -10.22 -10.97 2.44
CA GLU A 23 -11.42 -11.77 2.18
C GLU A 23 -11.85 -12.59 3.40
N ALA A 24 -10.88 -13.07 4.19
CA ALA A 24 -11.14 -13.94 5.33
C ALA A 24 -11.53 -13.20 6.61
N ASN A 25 -11.39 -11.87 6.66
CA ASN A 25 -11.58 -11.11 7.89
C ASN A 25 -12.60 -10.00 7.72
N SER A 26 -13.30 -9.68 8.82
CA SER A 26 -14.18 -8.51 8.88
C SER A 26 -13.36 -7.21 8.80
N LEU A 27 -13.90 -6.19 8.16
CA LEU A 27 -13.30 -4.85 8.13
C LEU A 27 -13.20 -4.22 9.52
N ALA A 28 -13.97 -4.72 10.48
CA ALA A 28 -13.92 -4.27 11.88
C ALA A 28 -12.86 -4.99 12.71
N THR A 29 -12.10 -5.93 12.12
CA THR A 29 -11.07 -6.69 12.83
C THR A 29 -9.99 -5.75 13.35
N PRO A 30 -9.71 -5.74 14.67
CA PRO A 30 -8.63 -4.92 15.23
C PRO A 30 -7.27 -5.55 14.96
N PRO A 31 -6.18 -4.77 15.01
CA PRO A 31 -4.83 -5.32 14.90
C PRO A 31 -4.53 -6.22 16.11
N ALA A 32 -3.87 -7.35 15.85
CA ALA A 32 -3.48 -8.28 16.92
C ALA A 32 -2.45 -7.66 17.88
N GLN A 33 -1.52 -6.90 17.33
CA GLN A 33 -0.46 -6.23 18.08
C GLN A 33 -0.24 -4.82 17.52
N PRO A 34 -0.97 -3.82 18.08
CA PRO A 34 -0.77 -2.43 17.64
C PRO A 34 0.66 -1.97 17.92
N GLU A 35 1.23 -1.25 16.97
CA GLU A 35 2.57 -0.68 17.12
C GLU A 35 2.52 0.54 18.03
N ARG A 36 3.41 0.59 19.01
CA ARG A 36 3.44 1.69 19.97
C ARG A 36 3.77 3.03 19.33
N TRP A 37 4.62 3.03 18.32
CA TRP A 37 5.08 4.24 17.67
C TRP A 37 3.98 4.94 16.86
N TRP A 38 2.89 4.26 16.54
CA TRP A 38 1.78 4.87 15.80
C TRP A 38 1.25 6.11 16.52
N ALA A 39 1.06 6.02 17.83
CA ALA A 39 0.57 7.15 18.62
C ALA A 39 1.56 8.33 18.60
N ASP A 40 2.86 8.04 18.58
CA ASP A 40 3.92 9.05 18.60
C ASP A 40 3.89 9.93 17.33
N VAL A 41 3.43 9.39 16.21
CA VAL A 41 3.32 10.12 14.94
C VAL A 41 1.87 10.48 14.57
N GLY A 42 0.95 10.36 15.53
CA GLY A 42 -0.45 10.74 15.32
C GLY A 42 -1.24 9.76 14.46
N MET A 43 -0.78 8.50 14.35
CA MET A 43 -1.47 7.47 13.56
C MET A 43 -2.34 6.60 14.47
N SER A 44 -3.50 6.19 13.94
CA SER A 44 -4.40 5.28 14.63
C SER A 44 -5.02 4.31 13.61
N PHE A 45 -4.89 3.02 13.88
CA PHE A 45 -5.48 1.96 13.05
C PHE A 45 -6.32 1.03 13.92
N PRO A 46 -7.54 1.46 14.29
CA PRO A 46 -8.39 0.67 15.19
C PRO A 46 -8.92 -0.61 14.54
N ASP A 47 -8.96 -0.70 13.22
CA ASP A 47 -9.52 -1.84 12.50
C ASP A 47 -8.89 -2.02 11.12
N LEU A 48 -9.24 -3.12 10.45
CA LEU A 48 -8.75 -3.41 9.11
C LEU A 48 -9.18 -2.35 8.09
N ARG A 49 -10.39 -1.80 8.24
CA ARG A 49 -10.88 -0.74 7.34
C ARG A 49 -9.96 0.47 7.33
N SER A 50 -9.54 0.95 8.51
CA SER A 50 -8.65 2.10 8.59
C SER A 50 -7.29 1.84 7.97
N VAL A 51 -6.76 0.62 8.09
CA VAL A 51 -5.52 0.21 7.43
C VAL A 51 -5.70 0.24 5.91
N LEU A 52 -6.78 -0.32 5.39
CA LEU A 52 -7.03 -0.34 3.94
C LEU A 52 -7.20 1.07 3.36
N VAL A 53 -7.89 1.95 4.07
CA VAL A 53 -8.03 3.36 3.65
C VAL A 53 -6.67 4.04 3.61
N HIS A 54 -5.84 3.81 4.64
CA HIS A 54 -4.48 4.36 4.68
C HIS A 54 -3.64 3.86 3.50
N VAL A 55 -3.67 2.56 3.22
CA VAL A 55 -2.94 1.96 2.10
C VAL A 55 -3.42 2.54 0.77
N LEU A 56 -4.72 2.74 0.61
CA LEU A 56 -5.29 3.33 -0.60
C LEU A 56 -4.77 4.76 -0.82
N VAL A 57 -4.77 5.59 0.22
CA VAL A 57 -4.27 6.96 0.16
C VAL A 57 -2.77 6.99 -0.15
N GLU A 58 -1.98 6.17 0.56
CA GLU A 58 -0.55 6.06 0.34
C GLU A 58 -0.22 5.61 -1.09
N THR A 59 -0.95 4.62 -1.59
CA THR A 59 -0.76 4.12 -2.95
C THR A 59 -1.06 5.21 -3.99
N ALA A 60 -2.13 5.98 -3.79
CA ALA A 60 -2.49 7.08 -4.69
C ALA A 60 -1.43 8.18 -4.70
N VAL A 61 -0.91 8.56 -3.53
CA VAL A 61 0.15 9.57 -3.41
C VAL A 61 1.42 9.10 -4.11
N HIS A 62 1.86 7.87 -3.85
CA HIS A 62 3.08 7.33 -4.48
C HIS A 62 2.92 7.13 -5.98
N ALA A 63 1.74 6.72 -6.45
CA ALA A 63 1.47 6.61 -7.88
C ALA A 63 1.57 7.98 -8.57
N GLY A 64 1.05 9.04 -7.95
CA GLY A 64 1.19 10.40 -8.45
C GLY A 64 2.64 10.87 -8.51
N GLN A 65 3.43 10.56 -7.48
CA GLN A 65 4.86 10.89 -7.43
C GLN A 65 5.64 10.16 -8.53
N LEU A 66 5.34 8.88 -8.76
CA LEU A 66 5.97 8.10 -9.83
C LEU A 66 5.60 8.65 -11.20
N ASP A 67 4.34 9.04 -11.40
CA ASP A 67 3.88 9.61 -12.65
C ASP A 67 4.61 10.93 -12.96
N ALA A 68 4.75 11.80 -11.97
CA ALA A 68 5.48 13.05 -12.10
C ALA A 68 6.97 12.81 -12.42
N THR A 69 7.60 11.84 -11.76
CA THR A 69 8.99 11.47 -12.02
C THR A 69 9.16 10.96 -13.44
N ARG A 70 8.25 10.11 -13.88
CA ARG A 70 8.28 9.56 -15.23
C ARG A 70 8.07 10.64 -16.29
N GLU A 71 7.20 11.61 -16.05
CA GLU A 71 6.97 12.72 -16.95
C GLU A 71 8.27 13.51 -17.21
N LEU A 72 9.10 13.67 -16.18
CA LEU A 72 10.41 14.30 -16.32
C LEU A 72 11.36 13.52 -17.23
N LEU A 73 11.15 12.22 -17.37
CA LEU A 73 12.00 11.35 -18.19
C LEU A 73 11.50 11.23 -19.63
N ASP A 74 10.19 11.09 -19.85
CA ASP A 74 9.65 10.82 -21.20
C ASP A 74 8.53 11.77 -21.64
N GLY A 75 8.13 12.71 -20.80
CA GLY A 75 7.10 13.70 -21.13
C GLY A 75 5.68 13.17 -21.16
N LYS A 76 5.43 11.92 -20.72
CA LYS A 76 4.12 11.31 -20.75
C LYS A 76 3.45 11.38 -19.39
N GLN A 77 2.15 11.68 -19.39
CA GLN A 77 1.31 11.66 -18.20
C GLN A 77 0.34 10.49 -18.27
N TYR A 78 0.19 9.78 -17.15
CA TYR A 78 -0.77 8.68 -16.99
C TYR A 78 -1.94 9.06 -16.09
N ILE A 79 -1.70 9.98 -15.16
CA ILE A 79 -2.73 10.51 -14.27
C ILE A 79 -3.04 11.92 -14.74
N VAL A 80 -4.24 12.10 -15.25
CA VAL A 80 -4.71 13.40 -15.72
C VAL A 80 -5.73 13.92 -14.70
N LEU A 81 -5.41 15.04 -14.10
CA LEU A 81 -6.27 15.69 -13.11
C LEU A 81 -7.02 16.86 -13.73
#